data_68b8b88bf482b46c7c901839b59c204e
#
_entry.id   68b8b88bf482b46c7c901839b59c204e
#
_cell.length_a   1.000
_cell.length_b   1.000
_cell.length_c   1.000
_cell.angle_alpha   90.00
_cell.angle_beta   90.00
_cell.angle_gamma   90.00
#
_symmetry.space_group_name_H-M   'P 1'
#
loop_
_entity.id
_entity.type
_entity.pdbx_description
1 polymer ?
#
loop_
_entity_poly.entity_id
_entity_poly.type
_entity_poly.pdbx_seq_one_letter_code
_entity_poly.pdbx_strand_id
1 'polypeptide(L)'
;MTILIIAAHPDDEVLGMGGTIKKLSKKQSIILAVVSEGASAQYSNKNMIEKRKSACLKSGKLLGISKFYFGDFPDQQLDSIPSLKINKFLEKIISKHKPKIVFTTPNHDLNNDHSIVHNSTLVACRPLVSSVMKLFCYELPGYVKNPFEPNVFEDISIINKMPKLIFM
;
A
#
# COMPACT_ATOMS: atom_id res chain seq x y z
N MET A 1 -3.24 17.46 -6.42
CA MET A 1 -3.96 16.19 -6.74
C MET A 1 -3.70 15.21 -5.64
N THR A 2 -4.66 14.32 -5.32
CA THR A 2 -4.52 13.30 -4.27
C THR A 2 -4.19 11.96 -4.91
N ILE A 3 -3.18 11.28 -4.34
CA ILE A 3 -2.76 9.92 -4.68
C ILE A 3 -3.04 9.04 -3.46
N LEU A 4 -3.64 7.87 -3.70
CA LEU A 4 -3.83 6.84 -2.68
C LEU A 4 -2.90 5.66 -2.99
N ILE A 5 -2.18 5.23 -1.97
CA ILE A 5 -1.37 4.01 -1.99
C ILE A 5 -2.07 3.00 -1.10
N ILE A 6 -2.27 1.80 -1.61
CA ILE A 6 -2.88 0.68 -0.90
C ILE A 6 -1.82 -0.40 -0.76
N ALA A 7 -1.51 -0.74 0.48
CA ALA A 7 -0.57 -1.77 0.88
C ALA A 7 -1.29 -2.90 1.60
N ALA A 8 -0.86 -4.12 1.42
CA ALA A 8 -1.37 -5.24 2.19
C ALA A 8 -0.82 -5.21 3.62
N HIS A 9 0.50 -4.97 3.75
CA HIS A 9 1.22 -4.95 5.02
C HIS A 9 1.95 -3.62 5.26
N PRO A 10 2.37 -3.30 6.52
CA PRO A 10 2.97 -2.01 6.89
C PRO A 10 4.45 -1.88 6.51
N ASP A 11 4.84 -2.15 5.29
CA ASP A 11 6.19 -2.01 4.70
C ASP A 11 6.16 -2.11 3.16
N ASP A 12 5.10 -2.66 2.56
CA ASP A 12 4.98 -2.84 1.11
C ASP A 12 5.22 -1.53 0.35
N GLU A 13 4.65 -0.43 0.83
CA GLU A 13 4.76 0.88 0.19
C GLU A 13 6.20 1.41 0.17
N VAL A 14 6.96 1.10 1.20
CA VAL A 14 8.36 1.52 1.31
C VAL A 14 9.23 0.66 0.40
N LEU A 15 9.01 -0.67 0.43
CA LEU A 15 9.78 -1.65 -0.33
C LEU A 15 9.52 -1.50 -1.83
N GLY A 16 8.25 -1.37 -2.23
CA GLY A 16 7.86 -1.33 -3.64
C GLY A 16 8.00 0.05 -4.29
N MET A 17 7.78 1.15 -3.53
CA MET A 17 7.72 2.46 -4.16
C MET A 17 8.20 3.64 -3.30
N GLY A 18 9.07 3.40 -2.32
CA GLY A 18 9.56 4.45 -1.41
C GLY A 18 10.17 5.66 -2.14
N GLY A 19 11.00 5.44 -3.16
CA GLY A 19 11.56 6.51 -3.98
C GLY A 19 10.50 7.30 -4.75
N THR A 20 9.53 6.61 -5.35
CA THR A 20 8.39 7.20 -6.05
C THR A 20 7.53 8.05 -5.11
N ILE A 21 7.20 7.51 -3.92
CA ILE A 21 6.46 8.26 -2.88
C ILE A 21 7.18 9.55 -2.55
N LYS A 22 8.48 9.46 -2.25
CA LYS A 22 9.29 10.64 -1.89
C LYS A 22 9.31 11.70 -2.98
N LYS A 23 9.38 11.30 -4.24
CA LYS A 23 9.32 12.22 -5.39
C LYS A 23 7.94 12.86 -5.51
N LEU A 24 6.89 12.05 -5.53
CA LEU A 24 5.52 12.52 -5.73
C LEU A 24 5.03 13.40 -4.57
N SER A 25 5.43 13.13 -3.34
CA SER A 25 5.04 13.88 -2.15
C SER A 25 5.46 15.35 -2.17
N LYS A 26 6.46 15.71 -3.00
CA LYS A 26 6.87 17.11 -3.18
C LYS A 26 5.78 17.98 -3.85
N LYS A 27 4.88 17.37 -4.63
CA LYS A 27 3.86 18.10 -5.42
C LYS A 27 2.45 17.58 -5.22
N GLN A 28 2.27 16.42 -4.59
CA GLN A 28 1.00 15.72 -4.46
C GLN A 28 0.72 15.40 -3.00
N SER A 29 -0.55 15.36 -2.63
CA SER A 29 -0.97 14.83 -1.33
C SER A 29 -1.00 13.30 -1.41
N ILE A 30 -0.18 12.64 -0.60
CA ILE A 30 -0.08 11.18 -0.56
C ILE A 30 -0.85 10.65 0.65
N ILE A 31 -1.70 9.67 0.40
CA ILE A 31 -2.46 8.94 1.43
C ILE A 31 -2.04 7.48 1.36
N LEU A 32 -1.82 6.86 2.50
CA LEU A 32 -1.56 5.42 2.62
C LEU A 32 -2.73 4.74 3.32
N ALA A 33 -3.18 3.63 2.73
CA ALA A 33 -4.10 2.68 3.34
C ALA A 33 -3.40 1.33 3.45
N VAL A 34 -3.21 0.84 4.67
CA VAL A 34 -2.66 -0.48 4.97
C VAL A 34 -3.81 -1.38 5.41
N VAL A 35 -3.96 -2.54 4.77
CA VAL A 35 -5.12 -3.41 4.99
C VAL A 35 -4.90 -4.30 6.22
N SER A 36 -3.83 -5.09 6.24
CA SER A 36 -3.48 -5.99 7.34
C SER A 36 -2.62 -5.30 8.39
N GLU A 37 -2.64 -5.78 9.63
CA GLU A 37 -1.78 -5.28 10.71
C GLU A 37 -0.34 -5.78 10.59
N GLY A 38 -0.10 -6.83 9.77
CA GLY A 38 1.22 -7.30 9.34
C GLY A 38 2.10 -7.91 10.44
N ALA A 39 1.54 -8.51 11.49
CA ALA A 39 2.34 -9.05 12.60
C ALA A 39 1.81 -10.37 13.17
N SER A 40 0.50 -10.59 13.21
CA SER A 40 -0.10 -11.70 13.97
C SER A 40 0.24 -13.09 13.41
N ALA A 41 0.61 -13.20 12.15
CA ALA A 41 1.06 -14.46 11.54
C ALA A 41 2.43 -14.92 12.08
N GLN A 42 3.30 -13.99 12.44
CA GLN A 42 4.66 -14.27 12.87
C GLN A 42 4.87 -14.15 14.37
N TYR A 43 4.05 -13.34 15.05
CA TYR A 43 4.25 -12.98 16.45
C TYR A 43 2.98 -13.17 17.27
N SER A 44 3.05 -13.91 18.34
CA SER A 44 1.97 -14.03 19.35
C SER A 44 1.83 -12.77 20.22
N ASN A 45 2.84 -11.91 20.24
CA ASN A 45 2.87 -10.71 21.08
C ASN A 45 2.17 -9.53 20.38
N LYS A 46 1.03 -9.12 20.91
CA LYS A 46 0.24 -7.97 20.38
C LYS A 46 1.03 -6.64 20.31
N ASN A 47 2.09 -6.48 21.13
CA ASN A 47 2.93 -5.28 21.05
C ASN A 47 3.66 -5.16 19.70
N MET A 48 3.79 -6.25 18.94
CA MET A 48 4.42 -6.20 17.60
C MET A 48 3.53 -5.49 16.57
N ILE A 49 2.22 -5.59 16.67
CA ILE A 49 1.27 -4.85 15.82
C ILE A 49 1.51 -3.35 15.97
N GLU A 50 1.55 -2.85 17.22
CA GLU A 50 1.79 -1.42 17.48
C GLU A 50 3.20 -0.99 17.05
N LYS A 51 4.22 -1.84 17.21
CA LYS A 51 5.58 -1.54 16.73
C LYS A 51 5.62 -1.40 15.21
N ARG A 52 5.02 -2.34 14.46
CA ARG A 52 4.98 -2.27 12.99
C ARG A 52 4.20 -1.04 12.51
N LYS A 53 3.04 -0.79 13.11
CA LYS A 53 2.24 0.41 12.82
C LYS A 53 3.01 1.70 13.08
N SER A 54 3.72 1.78 14.22
CA SER A 54 4.57 2.92 14.55
C SER A 54 5.73 3.09 13.57
N ALA A 55 6.38 1.99 13.14
CA ALA A 55 7.43 2.02 12.13
C ALA A 55 6.92 2.52 10.78
N CYS A 56 5.77 2.00 10.31
CA CYS A 56 5.10 2.46 9.08
C CYS A 56 4.76 3.96 9.14
N LEU A 57 4.25 4.45 10.27
CA LEU A 57 3.98 5.87 10.45
C LEU A 57 5.26 6.72 10.39
N LYS A 58 6.36 6.26 10.99
CA LYS A 58 7.65 6.98 10.97
C LYS A 58 8.24 7.02 9.56
N SER A 59 8.36 5.87 8.89
CA SER A 59 8.88 5.77 7.52
C SER A 59 8.02 6.57 6.54
N GLY A 60 6.71 6.42 6.61
CA GLY A 60 5.80 7.12 5.74
C GLY A 60 5.85 8.65 5.89
N LYS A 61 6.00 9.17 7.13
CA LYS A 61 6.21 10.60 7.36
C LYS A 61 7.51 11.09 6.74
N LEU A 62 8.61 10.33 6.85
CA LEU A 62 9.88 10.65 6.20
C LEU A 62 9.76 10.70 4.68
N LEU A 63 8.93 9.82 4.09
CA LEU A 63 8.63 9.82 2.66
C LEU A 63 7.69 10.96 2.24
N GLY A 64 6.98 11.59 3.16
CA GLY A 64 6.06 12.69 2.90
C GLY A 64 4.60 12.25 2.73
N ILE A 65 4.24 11.07 3.26
CA ILE A 65 2.84 10.64 3.36
C ILE A 65 2.11 11.53 4.36
N SER A 66 0.99 12.09 3.95
CA SER A 66 0.24 13.08 4.72
C SER A 66 -0.87 12.49 5.59
N LYS A 67 -1.42 11.34 5.19
CA LYS A 67 -2.51 10.65 5.92
C LYS A 67 -2.34 9.16 5.85
N PHE A 68 -2.74 8.48 6.94
CA PHE A 68 -2.64 7.04 7.12
C PHE A 68 -3.99 6.46 7.53
N TYR A 69 -4.33 5.32 6.97
CA TYR A 69 -5.49 4.50 7.32
C TYR A 69 -5.03 3.06 7.53
N PHE A 70 -5.44 2.45 8.63
CA PHE A 70 -5.14 1.06 8.95
C PHE A 70 -6.46 0.30 9.04
N GLY A 71 -6.54 -0.82 8.30
CA GLY A 71 -7.67 -1.73 8.30
C GLY A 71 -7.68 -2.64 9.51
N ASP A 72 -6.49 -2.86 10.07
CA ASP A 72 -6.24 -3.73 11.23
C ASP A 72 -6.83 -5.15 11.04
N PHE A 73 -6.90 -5.63 9.77
CA PHE A 73 -7.26 -7.02 9.48
C PHE A 73 -6.09 -7.95 9.83
N PRO A 74 -6.36 -9.23 10.20
CA PRO A 74 -5.32 -10.16 10.61
C PRO A 74 -4.33 -10.46 9.49
N ASP A 75 -3.05 -10.59 9.85
CA ASP A 75 -1.94 -10.87 8.95
C ASP A 75 -2.00 -12.29 8.37
N GLN A 76 -1.73 -12.44 7.06
CA GLN A 76 -1.76 -13.71 6.32
C GLN A 76 -3.10 -14.47 6.42
N GLN A 77 -4.19 -13.76 6.69
CA GLN A 77 -5.52 -14.34 6.88
C GLN A 77 -6.62 -13.54 6.16
N LEU A 78 -6.24 -12.70 5.18
CA LEU A 78 -7.23 -11.90 4.45
C LEU A 78 -8.22 -12.76 3.65
N ASP A 79 -7.86 -13.98 3.29
CA ASP A 79 -8.72 -14.99 2.67
C ASP A 79 -9.88 -15.46 3.58
N SER A 80 -9.68 -15.40 4.89
CA SER A 80 -10.72 -15.71 5.87
C SER A 80 -11.70 -14.55 6.12
N ILE A 81 -11.37 -13.36 5.61
CA ILE A 81 -12.17 -12.15 5.78
C ILE A 81 -13.15 -12.00 4.61
N PRO A 82 -14.45 -11.82 4.85
CA PRO A 82 -15.37 -11.50 3.75
C PRO A 82 -14.87 -10.30 2.94
N SER A 83 -14.65 -10.49 1.65
CA SER A 83 -14.12 -9.47 0.74
C SER A 83 -14.88 -8.14 0.82
N LEU A 84 -16.19 -8.21 1.12
CA LEU A 84 -17.03 -7.02 1.33
C LEU A 84 -16.48 -6.10 2.42
N LYS A 85 -15.86 -6.64 3.49
CA LYS A 85 -15.31 -5.82 4.58
C LYS A 85 -14.10 -5.01 4.08
N ILE A 86 -13.20 -5.67 3.33
CA ILE A 86 -12.02 -5.03 2.75
C ILE A 86 -12.46 -3.99 1.71
N ASN A 87 -13.39 -4.36 0.82
CA ASN A 87 -13.93 -3.45 -0.19
C ASN A 87 -14.52 -2.19 0.45
N LYS A 88 -15.36 -2.33 1.48
CA LYS A 88 -15.96 -1.18 2.19
C LYS A 88 -14.91 -0.30 2.88
N PHE A 89 -13.85 -0.88 3.43
CA PHE A 89 -12.74 -0.12 4.00
C PHE A 89 -12.08 0.78 2.94
N LEU A 90 -11.76 0.22 1.78
CA LEU A 90 -11.15 0.96 0.66
C LEU A 90 -12.11 1.98 0.04
N GLU A 91 -13.35 1.59 -0.23
CA GLU A 91 -14.40 2.48 -0.78
C GLU A 91 -14.63 3.72 0.10
N LYS A 92 -14.63 3.56 1.43
CA LYS A 92 -14.76 4.67 2.38
C LYS A 92 -13.63 5.69 2.23
N ILE A 93 -12.38 5.23 2.05
CA ILE A 93 -11.22 6.09 1.86
C ILE A 93 -11.29 6.80 0.50
N ILE A 94 -11.61 6.05 -0.56
CA ILE A 94 -11.73 6.58 -1.92
C ILE A 94 -12.84 7.63 -2.01
N SER A 95 -14.02 7.35 -1.45
CA SER A 95 -15.14 8.30 -1.42
C SER A 95 -14.80 9.58 -0.66
N LYS A 96 -14.11 9.45 0.49
CA LYS A 96 -13.72 10.58 1.33
C LYS A 96 -12.67 11.48 0.67
N HIS A 97 -11.67 10.91 0.02
CA HIS A 97 -10.51 11.65 -0.47
C HIS A 97 -10.50 11.88 -1.97
N LYS A 98 -11.34 11.19 -2.70
CA LYS A 98 -11.50 11.29 -4.16
C LYS A 98 -10.17 11.27 -4.91
N PRO A 99 -9.27 10.28 -4.64
CA PRO A 99 -7.98 10.19 -5.30
C PRO A 99 -8.18 10.04 -6.82
N LYS A 100 -7.26 10.62 -7.61
CA LYS A 100 -7.25 10.47 -9.07
C LYS A 100 -6.32 9.35 -9.52
N ILE A 101 -5.34 9.02 -8.70
CA ILE A 101 -4.38 7.94 -8.94
C ILE A 101 -4.37 7.04 -7.72
N VAL A 102 -4.40 5.74 -7.97
CA VAL A 102 -4.26 4.69 -6.95
C VAL A 102 -3.10 3.79 -7.34
N PHE A 103 -2.28 3.44 -6.35
CA PHE A 103 -1.28 2.38 -6.45
C PHE A 103 -1.66 1.24 -5.52
N THR A 104 -1.45 -0.01 -5.95
CA THR A 104 -1.80 -1.22 -5.20
C THR A 104 -0.77 -2.32 -5.40
N THR A 105 -0.85 -3.37 -4.59
CA THR A 105 -0.06 -4.59 -4.69
C THR A 105 -0.32 -5.32 -6.02
N PRO A 106 0.62 -6.14 -6.50
CA PRO A 106 0.43 -6.97 -7.70
C PRO A 106 -0.46 -8.18 -7.41
N ASN A 107 -1.03 -8.78 -8.47
CA ASN A 107 -1.92 -9.95 -8.34
C ASN A 107 -1.20 -11.30 -8.40
N HIS A 108 0.07 -11.33 -8.77
CA HIS A 108 0.81 -12.58 -9.05
C HIS A 108 1.94 -12.84 -8.04
N ASP A 109 1.81 -12.27 -6.86
CA ASP A 109 2.66 -12.55 -5.71
C ASP A 109 2.31 -13.92 -5.08
N LEU A 110 3.29 -14.57 -4.45
CA LEU A 110 3.06 -15.77 -3.65
C LEU A 110 2.32 -15.45 -2.35
N ASN A 111 2.46 -14.23 -1.85
CA ASN A 111 1.69 -13.78 -0.70
C ASN A 111 0.23 -13.55 -1.12
N ASN A 112 -0.66 -14.41 -0.60
CA ASN A 112 -2.08 -14.36 -0.94
C ASN A 112 -2.77 -13.05 -0.54
N ASP A 113 -2.34 -12.42 0.55
CA ASP A 113 -2.89 -11.13 0.99
C ASP A 113 -2.71 -10.05 -0.09
N HIS A 114 -1.58 -10.05 -0.83
CA HIS A 114 -1.34 -9.11 -1.92
C HIS A 114 -2.39 -9.26 -3.04
N SER A 115 -2.69 -10.51 -3.42
CA SER A 115 -3.70 -10.80 -4.45
C SER A 115 -5.12 -10.39 -3.99
N ILE A 116 -5.45 -10.60 -2.71
CA ILE A 116 -6.75 -10.21 -2.13
C ILE A 116 -6.89 -8.70 -2.10
N VAL A 117 -5.84 -7.99 -1.68
CA VAL A 117 -5.82 -6.51 -1.66
C VAL A 117 -5.90 -5.96 -3.08
N HIS A 118 -5.18 -6.56 -4.05
CA HIS A 118 -5.31 -6.21 -5.45
C HIS A 118 -6.75 -6.28 -5.93
N ASN A 119 -7.41 -7.45 -5.75
CA ASN A 119 -8.77 -7.69 -6.21
C ASN A 119 -9.77 -6.73 -5.53
N SER A 120 -9.63 -6.52 -4.22
CA SER A 120 -10.46 -5.57 -3.48
C SER A 120 -10.26 -4.12 -3.96
N THR A 121 -9.03 -3.78 -4.36
CA THR A 121 -8.73 -2.46 -4.95
C THR A 121 -9.42 -2.28 -6.30
N LEU A 122 -9.41 -3.30 -7.17
CA LEU A 122 -10.13 -3.24 -8.44
C LEU A 122 -11.63 -2.98 -8.23
N VAL A 123 -12.24 -3.67 -7.26
CA VAL A 123 -13.65 -3.46 -6.91
C VAL A 123 -13.89 -2.03 -6.41
N ALA A 124 -13.07 -1.54 -5.51
CA ALA A 124 -13.22 -0.20 -4.92
C ALA A 124 -12.97 0.94 -5.92
N CYS A 125 -12.12 0.68 -6.93
CA CYS A 125 -11.76 1.66 -7.97
C CYS A 125 -12.60 1.54 -9.24
N ARG A 126 -13.65 0.70 -9.26
CA ARG A 126 -14.44 0.45 -10.47
C ARG A 126 -14.97 1.74 -11.11
N PRO A 127 -14.98 1.84 -12.45
CA PRO A 127 -15.52 3.00 -13.18
C PRO A 127 -16.96 3.33 -12.76
N LEU A 128 -17.37 4.58 -13.00
CA LEU A 128 -18.69 5.15 -12.73
C LEU A 128 -19.02 5.38 -11.23
N VAL A 129 -18.37 4.70 -10.29
CA VAL A 129 -18.65 4.88 -8.85
C VAL A 129 -17.46 5.47 -8.09
N SER A 130 -16.25 5.42 -8.67
CA SER A 130 -15.06 5.99 -8.05
C SER A 130 -14.54 7.23 -8.78
N SER A 131 -13.73 8.04 -8.11
CA SER A 131 -13.05 9.21 -8.68
C SER A 131 -11.73 8.86 -9.38
N VAL A 132 -11.34 7.60 -9.36
CA VAL A 132 -10.03 7.10 -9.79
C VAL A 132 -9.95 7.13 -11.32
N MET A 133 -8.90 7.73 -11.83
CA MET A 133 -8.64 7.83 -13.28
C MET A 133 -7.49 6.92 -13.72
N LYS A 134 -6.56 6.61 -12.80
CA LYS A 134 -5.42 5.75 -13.08
C LYS A 134 -5.20 4.81 -11.90
N LEU A 135 -5.02 3.53 -12.22
CA LEU A 135 -4.68 2.48 -11.27
C LEU A 135 -3.39 1.80 -11.73
N PHE A 136 -2.42 1.72 -10.84
CA PHE A 136 -1.13 1.10 -11.08
C PHE A 136 -0.86 0.03 -10.02
N CYS A 137 -0.14 -1.02 -10.43
CA CYS A 137 0.48 -1.96 -9.50
C CYS A 137 1.95 -1.57 -9.33
N TYR A 138 2.47 -1.67 -8.12
CA TYR A 138 3.90 -1.54 -7.88
C TYR A 138 4.53 -2.91 -7.68
N GLU A 139 5.78 -3.04 -8.11
CA GLU A 139 6.57 -4.25 -7.88
C GLU A 139 6.95 -4.34 -6.40
N LEU A 140 6.87 -5.56 -5.85
CA LEU A 140 7.39 -5.87 -4.54
C LEU A 140 8.58 -6.81 -4.69
N PRO A 141 9.70 -6.56 -3.98
CA PRO A 141 10.79 -7.50 -3.92
C PRO A 141 10.35 -8.76 -3.18
N GLY A 142 10.46 -9.93 -3.81
CA GLY A 142 10.06 -11.17 -3.17
C GLY A 142 9.87 -12.32 -4.16
N TYR A 143 9.24 -13.35 -3.67
CA TYR A 143 8.92 -14.54 -4.46
C TYR A 143 7.61 -14.29 -5.22
N VAL A 144 7.68 -14.36 -6.53
CA VAL A 144 6.52 -14.16 -7.42
C VAL A 144 6.22 -15.45 -8.19
N LYS A 145 4.95 -15.70 -8.50
CA LYS A 145 4.53 -16.83 -9.35
C LYS A 145 4.99 -16.62 -10.79
N ASN A 146 4.90 -15.38 -11.25
CA ASN A 146 5.34 -14.95 -12.56
C ASN A 146 6.16 -13.66 -12.40
N PRO A 147 7.17 -13.42 -13.24
CA PRO A 147 7.93 -12.19 -13.22
C PRO A 147 7.01 -10.97 -13.32
N PHE A 148 7.32 -9.92 -12.56
CA PHE A 148 6.67 -8.64 -12.74
C PHE A 148 7.16 -8.01 -14.05
N GLU A 149 6.25 -7.67 -14.95
CA GLU A 149 6.54 -7.05 -16.23
C GLU A 149 6.21 -5.56 -16.18
N PRO A 150 7.17 -4.69 -15.82
CA PRO A 150 6.90 -3.27 -15.66
C PRO A 150 6.66 -2.62 -17.02
N ASN A 151 5.60 -1.79 -17.10
CA ASN A 151 5.28 -0.99 -18.28
C ASN A 151 5.23 0.51 -18.00
N VAL A 152 5.42 0.90 -16.73
CA VAL A 152 5.52 2.30 -16.28
C VAL A 152 6.74 2.42 -15.37
N PHE A 153 7.60 3.40 -15.65
CA PHE A 153 8.82 3.66 -14.90
C PHE A 153 8.79 5.08 -14.34
N GLU A 154 9.22 5.24 -13.11
CA GLU A 154 9.39 6.54 -12.46
C GLU A 154 10.88 6.80 -12.21
N ASP A 155 11.43 7.83 -12.84
CA ASP A 155 12.83 8.24 -12.58
C ASP A 155 12.96 8.84 -11.17
N ILE A 156 13.67 8.14 -10.31
CA ILE A 156 13.95 8.54 -8.93
C ILE A 156 15.40 8.97 -8.71
N SER A 157 16.20 9.20 -9.75
CA SER A 157 17.61 9.57 -9.65
C SER A 157 17.87 10.78 -8.75
N ILE A 158 16.94 11.73 -8.73
CA ILE A 158 17.00 12.92 -7.86
C ILE A 158 16.85 12.62 -6.37
N ILE A 159 16.45 11.40 -6.01
CA ILE A 159 16.23 10.95 -4.62
C ILE A 159 17.48 10.27 -4.04
N ASN A 160 18.44 9.87 -4.87
CA ASN A 160 19.66 9.14 -4.49
C ASN A 160 20.57 9.88 -3.49
N LYS A 161 20.27 11.14 -3.15
CA LYS A 161 20.97 11.91 -2.09
C LYS A 161 20.33 11.77 -0.70
N MET A 162 19.35 10.90 -0.53
CA MET A 162 18.73 10.67 0.78
C MET A 162 19.60 9.76 1.65
N PRO A 163 19.65 10.00 2.98
CA PRO A 163 20.28 9.06 3.88
C PRO A 163 19.62 7.69 3.72
N LYS A 164 20.44 6.64 3.71
CA LYS A 164 19.96 5.27 3.64
C LYS A 164 18.92 5.06 4.74
N LEU A 165 17.70 4.71 4.38
CA LEU A 165 16.71 4.22 5.33
C LEU A 165 17.26 2.90 5.89
N ILE A 166 17.70 2.93 7.14
CA ILE A 166 18.13 1.72 7.85
C ILE A 166 16.84 1.03 8.29
N PHE A 167 16.54 -0.08 7.62
CA PHE A 167 15.52 -1.01 8.07
C PHE A 167 16.09 -1.74 9.30
N MET A 168 15.59 -1.42 10.48
CA MET A 168 15.79 -2.18 11.72
C MET A 168 14.51 -2.90 12.08
#